data_dcd6520b7e3faab86d373a7aed9799be
#
_entry.id   dcd6520b7e3faab86d373a7aed9799be
#
_cell.length_a   1.000
_cell.length_b   1.000
_cell.length_c   1.000
_cell.angle_alpha   90.00
_cell.angle_beta   90.00
_cell.angle_gamma   90.00
#
_symmetry.space_group_name_H-M   'P 1'
#
loop_
_entity.id
_entity.type
_entity.pdbx_description
1 polymer ?
#
loop_
_entity_poly.entity_id
_entity_poly.type
_entity_poly.pdbx_seq_one_letter_code
_entity_poly.pdbx_strand_id
1 'polypeptide(L)'
;YDYLNRLKTQKPDDEYQSALKARIKAIFNESKGSYGSRRILKKLQSEGHQLGRYKVRRLMRDLGLRAKRRRRYKVTTDSRHSYPVAANVLDRNFDIAEANRVWACDITYVWTLEGWLYLAAVMDLFSRQIVGWAMDKHMKNKLTLDALAMAYWRRKPPKGLLDHSDRGSQYACYEYQAQLQHYGMIASMCRKGDCWDNAPMERFFGSLKSERLVSCRFATRKAAEVEILDYIIYYNFTRLHSTLGYQSPMEYEKEQFLKVA
;
A
#
# COMPACT_ATOMS: atom_id res chain seq x y z
N TYR A 1 -51.23 18.76 -19.02
CA TYR A 1 -51.56 17.78 -17.97
C TYR A 1 -50.39 16.81 -17.67
N ASP A 2 -49.67 16.31 -18.68
CA ASP A 2 -48.56 15.39 -18.45
C ASP A 2 -47.31 16.00 -17.77
N TYR A 3 -47.09 17.30 -17.93
CA TYR A 3 -45.98 17.99 -17.30
C TYR A 3 -46.17 18.12 -15.76
N LEU A 4 -47.37 18.41 -15.32
CA LEU A 4 -47.72 18.51 -13.88
C LEU A 4 -47.76 17.14 -13.21
N ASN A 5 -48.12 16.09 -13.92
CA ASN A 5 -48.08 14.71 -13.42
C ASN A 5 -46.59 14.21 -13.32
N ARG A 6 -45.71 14.66 -14.20
CA ARG A 6 -44.26 14.38 -14.08
C ARG A 6 -43.59 15.09 -12.91
N LEU A 7 -44.11 16.26 -12.51
CA LEU A 7 -43.60 16.98 -11.31
C LEU A 7 -44.17 16.38 -9.98
N LYS A 8 -45.33 15.73 -10.00
CA LYS A 8 -45.91 15.07 -8.83
C LYS A 8 -45.40 13.66 -8.58
N THR A 9 -44.85 13.01 -9.58
CA THR A 9 -44.09 11.77 -9.44
C THR A 9 -42.59 12.09 -9.40
N GLN A 10 -42.11 12.75 -8.35
CA GLN A 10 -40.73 12.56 -7.93
C GLN A 10 -40.58 11.08 -7.65
N LYS A 11 -40.02 10.36 -8.65
CA LYS A 11 -39.92 8.91 -8.58
C LYS A 11 -39.03 8.56 -7.40
N PRO A 12 -39.36 7.50 -6.64
CA PRO A 12 -38.44 6.91 -5.66
C PRO A 12 -37.03 6.68 -6.23
N ASP A 13 -36.93 6.60 -7.56
CA ASP A 13 -35.69 6.49 -8.35
C ASP A 13 -34.82 7.76 -8.30
N ASP A 14 -35.38 8.97 -8.16
CA ASP A 14 -34.62 10.23 -8.13
C ASP A 14 -33.99 10.49 -6.75
N GLU A 15 -34.69 10.16 -5.66
CA GLU A 15 -34.15 10.22 -4.30
C GLU A 15 -33.02 9.19 -4.12
N TYR A 16 -33.24 7.95 -4.56
CA TYR A 16 -32.23 6.92 -4.53
C TYR A 16 -30.99 7.29 -5.35
N GLN A 17 -31.17 7.86 -6.55
CA GLN A 17 -30.03 8.31 -7.37
C GLN A 17 -29.29 9.48 -6.74
N SER A 18 -29.98 10.41 -6.08
CA SER A 18 -29.38 11.52 -5.35
C SER A 18 -28.54 11.02 -4.15
N ALA A 19 -29.11 10.14 -3.34
CA ALA A 19 -28.41 9.49 -2.23
C ALA A 19 -27.18 8.71 -2.70
N LEU A 20 -27.31 7.96 -3.80
CA LEU A 20 -26.21 7.20 -4.39
C LEU A 20 -25.10 8.12 -4.91
N LYS A 21 -25.41 9.25 -5.54
CA LYS A 21 -24.43 10.26 -5.97
C LYS A 21 -23.69 10.85 -4.76
N ALA A 22 -24.43 11.18 -3.70
CA ALA A 22 -23.85 11.68 -2.45
C ALA A 22 -22.88 10.65 -1.83
N ARG A 23 -23.28 9.36 -1.78
CA ARG A 23 -22.43 8.29 -1.23
C ARG A 23 -21.19 8.06 -2.08
N ILE A 24 -21.29 8.05 -3.43
CA ILE A 24 -20.13 7.97 -4.34
C ILE A 24 -19.16 9.11 -4.08
N LYS A 25 -19.66 10.35 -3.92
CA LYS A 25 -18.83 11.51 -3.62
C LYS A 25 -18.14 11.38 -2.25
N ALA A 26 -18.85 10.89 -1.24
CA ALA A 26 -18.29 10.62 0.09
C ALA A 26 -17.14 9.59 0.02
N ILE A 27 -17.35 8.41 -0.58
CA ILE A 27 -16.33 7.37 -0.75
C ILE A 27 -15.11 7.91 -1.51
N PHE A 28 -15.34 8.71 -2.56
CA PHE A 28 -14.26 9.33 -3.33
C PHE A 28 -13.44 10.30 -2.47
N ASN A 29 -14.08 11.12 -1.66
CA ASN A 29 -13.42 12.07 -0.75
C ASN A 29 -12.70 11.36 0.41
N GLU A 30 -13.31 10.34 1.03
CA GLU A 30 -12.70 9.48 2.06
C GLU A 30 -11.38 8.87 1.55
N SER A 31 -11.34 8.47 0.28
CA SER A 31 -10.12 7.96 -0.37
C SER A 31 -9.16 9.07 -0.82
N LYS A 32 -9.40 10.34 -0.49
CA LYS A 32 -8.67 11.52 -0.99
C LYS A 32 -8.52 11.53 -2.52
N GLY A 33 -9.57 11.11 -3.24
CA GLY A 33 -9.62 11.07 -4.70
C GLY A 33 -8.83 9.93 -5.36
N SER A 34 -8.45 8.89 -4.61
CA SER A 34 -7.66 7.78 -5.14
C SER A 34 -8.51 6.64 -5.72
N TYR A 35 -9.78 6.52 -5.31
CA TYR A 35 -10.63 5.43 -5.76
C TYR A 35 -11.23 5.71 -7.14
N GLY A 36 -11.00 4.78 -8.07
CA GLY A 36 -11.73 4.71 -9.33
C GLY A 36 -12.98 3.84 -9.21
N SER A 37 -13.75 3.76 -10.29
CA SER A 37 -15.06 3.08 -10.33
C SER A 37 -15.06 1.63 -9.82
N ARG A 38 -13.94 0.89 -9.90
CA ARG A 38 -13.85 -0.50 -9.40
C ARG A 38 -13.91 -0.55 -7.86
N ARG A 39 -13.10 0.28 -7.16
CA ARG A 39 -13.09 0.32 -5.70
C ARG A 39 -14.36 0.96 -5.15
N ILE A 40 -14.87 2.02 -5.76
CA ILE A 40 -16.15 2.64 -5.39
C ILE A 40 -17.28 1.62 -5.52
N LEU A 41 -17.34 0.86 -6.62
CA LEU A 41 -18.33 -0.20 -6.79
C LEU A 41 -18.25 -1.24 -5.66
N LYS A 42 -17.04 -1.72 -5.36
CA LYS A 42 -16.85 -2.73 -4.32
C LYS A 42 -17.26 -2.22 -2.93
N LYS A 43 -16.96 -0.95 -2.64
CA LYS A 43 -17.43 -0.32 -1.39
C LYS A 43 -18.94 -0.21 -1.33
N LEU A 44 -19.59 0.22 -2.41
CA LEU A 44 -21.06 0.27 -2.49
C LEU A 44 -21.68 -1.13 -2.38
N GLN A 45 -21.08 -2.14 -2.99
CA GLN A 45 -21.56 -3.53 -2.88
C GLN A 45 -21.46 -4.06 -1.43
N SER A 46 -20.39 -3.73 -0.71
CA SER A 46 -20.26 -4.09 0.72
C SER A 46 -21.28 -3.35 1.61
N GLU A 47 -21.82 -2.23 1.15
CA GLU A 47 -22.89 -1.46 1.80
C GLU A 47 -24.32 -1.92 1.35
N GLY A 48 -24.43 -3.02 0.60
CA GLY A 48 -25.70 -3.62 0.18
C GLY A 48 -26.28 -3.10 -1.15
N HIS A 49 -25.57 -2.18 -1.85
CA HIS A 49 -26.05 -1.67 -3.13
C HIS A 49 -25.82 -2.66 -4.28
N GLN A 50 -26.88 -3.06 -4.96
CA GLN A 50 -26.80 -3.91 -6.17
C GLN A 50 -26.61 -3.06 -7.43
N LEU A 51 -25.33 -2.86 -7.81
CA LEU A 51 -24.94 -1.99 -8.91
C LEU A 51 -23.92 -2.65 -9.82
N GLY A 52 -24.00 -2.28 -11.12
CA GLY A 52 -22.96 -2.61 -12.09
C GLY A 52 -21.90 -1.48 -12.23
N ARG A 53 -20.71 -1.85 -12.67
CA ARG A 53 -19.58 -0.92 -12.85
C ARG A 53 -19.91 0.22 -13.84
N TYR A 54 -20.71 -0.05 -14.85
CA TYR A 54 -21.08 0.96 -15.85
C TYR A 54 -21.88 2.11 -15.21
N LYS A 55 -22.86 1.79 -14.33
CA LYS A 55 -23.66 2.80 -13.61
C LYS A 55 -22.76 3.67 -12.73
N VAL A 56 -21.87 3.06 -11.93
CA VAL A 56 -20.92 3.80 -11.09
C VAL A 56 -20.00 4.70 -11.92
N ARG A 57 -19.47 4.20 -13.04
CA ARG A 57 -18.60 4.98 -13.93
C ARG A 57 -19.34 6.18 -14.54
N ARG A 58 -20.61 6.03 -14.91
CA ARG A 58 -21.46 7.11 -15.42
C ARG A 58 -21.67 8.17 -14.34
N LEU A 59 -22.09 7.76 -13.14
CA LEU A 59 -22.32 8.68 -12.02
C LEU A 59 -21.06 9.44 -11.60
N MET A 60 -19.90 8.78 -11.57
CA MET A 60 -18.63 9.46 -11.33
C MET A 60 -18.34 10.54 -12.39
N ARG A 61 -18.61 10.24 -13.67
CA ARG A 61 -18.43 11.21 -14.76
C ARG A 61 -19.39 12.40 -14.61
N ASP A 62 -20.65 12.15 -14.29
CA ASP A 62 -21.68 13.17 -14.09
C ASP A 62 -21.35 14.08 -12.89
N LEU A 63 -20.65 13.53 -11.87
CA LEU A 63 -20.12 14.27 -10.71
C LEU A 63 -18.76 14.92 -10.97
N GLY A 64 -18.17 14.78 -12.15
CA GLY A 64 -16.83 15.30 -12.46
C GLY A 64 -15.69 14.60 -11.71
N LEU A 65 -15.93 13.42 -11.10
CA LEU A 65 -14.95 12.72 -10.27
C LEU A 65 -13.97 11.94 -11.15
N ARG A 66 -12.68 12.28 -11.02
CA ARG A 66 -11.58 11.62 -11.72
C ARG A 66 -10.53 11.14 -10.73
N ALA A 67 -10.29 9.83 -10.67
CA ALA A 67 -9.25 9.26 -9.82
C ALA A 67 -7.85 9.72 -10.27
N LYS A 68 -6.96 9.92 -9.30
CA LYS A 68 -5.55 10.24 -9.55
C LYS A 68 -4.90 9.16 -10.40
N ARG A 69 -4.14 9.56 -11.42
CA ARG A 69 -3.44 8.64 -12.32
C ARG A 69 -2.06 8.32 -11.77
N ARG A 70 -1.67 7.04 -11.84
CA ARG A 70 -0.31 6.60 -11.52
C ARG A 70 0.65 7.18 -12.57
N ARG A 71 1.72 7.86 -12.13
CA ARG A 71 2.84 8.24 -13.00
C ARG A 71 3.85 7.09 -13.05
N ARG A 72 4.59 6.97 -14.16
CA ARG A 72 5.74 6.05 -14.24
C ARG A 72 6.88 6.63 -13.40
N TYR A 73 7.53 5.81 -12.60
CA TYR A 73 8.69 6.17 -11.81
C TYR A 73 9.93 5.46 -12.37
N LYS A 74 11.09 6.10 -12.21
CA LYS A 74 12.38 5.56 -12.62
C LYS A 74 12.96 4.74 -11.46
N VAL A 75 13.54 3.57 -11.77
CA VAL A 75 14.27 2.74 -10.80
C VAL A 75 15.60 3.41 -10.49
N THR A 76 16.01 3.42 -9.21
CA THR A 76 17.20 4.14 -8.72
C THR A 76 18.01 3.36 -7.69
N THR A 77 17.93 2.02 -7.66
CA THR A 77 18.76 1.21 -6.75
C THR A 77 20.20 1.17 -7.25
N ASP A 78 21.16 1.59 -6.43
CA ASP A 78 22.59 1.36 -6.66
C ASP A 78 23.00 0.06 -5.98
N SER A 79 23.26 -0.98 -6.78
CA SER A 79 23.68 -2.31 -6.31
C SER A 79 25.19 -2.53 -6.44
N ARG A 80 25.98 -1.47 -6.64
CA ARG A 80 27.44 -1.53 -6.76
C ARG A 80 28.12 -1.43 -5.39
N HIS A 81 28.22 -2.56 -4.70
CA HIS A 81 28.95 -2.71 -3.44
C HIS A 81 29.64 -4.07 -3.37
N SER A 82 30.56 -4.24 -2.39
CA SER A 82 31.34 -5.46 -2.18
C SER A 82 30.73 -6.43 -1.14
N TYR A 83 29.59 -6.13 -0.57
CA TYR A 83 28.95 -7.01 0.41
C TYR A 83 28.46 -8.31 -0.24
N PRO A 84 28.45 -9.43 0.51
CA PRO A 84 27.82 -10.67 0.07
C PRO A 84 26.34 -10.47 -0.26
N VAL A 85 25.86 -11.12 -1.31
CA VAL A 85 24.48 -11.05 -1.75
C VAL A 85 23.83 -12.40 -1.49
N ALA A 86 22.72 -12.42 -0.73
CA ALA A 86 21.94 -13.62 -0.49
C ALA A 86 21.28 -14.12 -1.78
N ALA A 87 21.04 -15.44 -1.86
CA ALA A 87 20.31 -16.04 -2.97
C ALA A 87 18.85 -15.53 -3.01
N ASN A 88 18.24 -15.50 -4.20
CA ASN A 88 16.81 -15.23 -4.31
C ASN A 88 16.01 -16.50 -3.97
N VAL A 89 15.64 -16.63 -2.71
CA VAL A 89 14.85 -17.76 -2.20
C VAL A 89 13.36 -17.56 -2.47
N LEU A 90 12.87 -16.32 -2.50
CA LEU A 90 11.47 -16.00 -2.74
C LEU A 90 11.01 -16.36 -4.16
N ASP A 91 11.89 -16.18 -5.14
CA ASP A 91 11.67 -16.50 -6.56
C ASP A 91 10.29 -16.10 -7.11
N ARG A 92 9.83 -14.90 -6.73
CA ARG A 92 8.52 -14.33 -7.12
C ARG A 92 7.30 -15.10 -6.61
N ASN A 93 7.48 -16.02 -5.69
CA ASN A 93 6.34 -16.66 -5.03
C ASN A 93 5.71 -15.68 -4.03
N PHE A 94 4.82 -14.82 -4.52
CA PHE A 94 4.13 -13.82 -3.71
C PHE A 94 2.81 -14.32 -3.12
N ASP A 95 2.41 -15.54 -3.39
CA ASP A 95 1.19 -16.15 -2.85
C ASP A 95 1.55 -16.93 -1.58
N ILE A 96 1.55 -16.24 -0.47
CA ILE A 96 1.96 -16.75 0.83
C ILE A 96 0.73 -17.16 1.63
N ALA A 97 0.74 -18.39 2.14
CA ALA A 97 -0.42 -18.99 2.80
C ALA A 97 -0.65 -18.52 4.24
N GLU A 98 0.41 -18.06 4.94
CA GLU A 98 0.35 -17.73 6.36
C GLU A 98 1.05 -16.39 6.65
N ALA A 99 0.54 -15.66 7.64
CA ALA A 99 1.17 -14.43 8.11
C ALA A 99 2.53 -14.69 8.75
N ASN A 100 3.43 -13.70 8.65
CA ASN A 100 4.77 -13.75 9.24
C ASN A 100 5.66 -14.91 8.75
N ARG A 101 5.46 -15.36 7.50
CA ARG A 101 6.36 -16.30 6.82
C ARG A 101 7.32 -15.61 5.88
N VAL A 102 6.86 -14.58 5.19
CA VAL A 102 7.68 -13.83 4.24
C VAL A 102 7.40 -12.35 4.40
N TRP A 103 8.44 -11.58 4.66
CA TRP A 103 8.39 -10.13 4.60
C TRP A 103 9.17 -9.63 3.39
N ALA A 104 8.66 -8.58 2.77
CA ALA A 104 9.34 -7.84 1.71
C ALA A 104 9.73 -6.45 2.21
N CYS A 105 10.97 -6.07 1.96
CA CYS A 105 11.56 -4.82 2.43
C CYS A 105 12.04 -3.97 1.25
N ASP A 106 11.89 -2.65 1.37
CA ASP A 106 12.41 -1.72 0.36
C ASP A 106 12.47 -0.29 0.91
N ILE A 107 13.23 0.57 0.23
CA ILE A 107 13.39 1.98 0.57
C ILE A 107 12.82 2.83 -0.57
N THR A 108 12.11 3.90 -0.18
CA THR A 108 11.75 4.97 -1.10
C THR A 108 12.11 6.33 -0.53
N TYR A 109 11.99 7.37 -1.34
CA TYR A 109 12.30 8.73 -0.92
C TYR A 109 11.27 9.74 -1.42
N VAL A 110 11.14 10.83 -0.67
CA VAL A 110 10.23 11.95 -0.92
C VAL A 110 11.02 13.24 -0.85
N TRP A 111 10.80 14.12 -1.82
CA TRP A 111 11.42 15.44 -1.82
C TRP A 111 10.64 16.43 -0.97
N THR A 112 11.36 17.20 -0.14
CA THR A 112 10.84 18.33 0.61
C THR A 112 11.73 19.55 0.39
N LEU A 113 11.29 20.76 0.79
CA LEU A 113 12.15 21.95 0.70
C LEU A 113 13.36 21.89 1.63
N GLU A 114 13.34 21.02 2.66
CA GLU A 114 14.48 20.73 3.53
C GLU A 114 15.42 19.64 2.97
N GLY A 115 15.12 19.09 1.76
CA GLY A 115 15.84 17.99 1.13
C GLY A 115 15.11 16.65 1.23
N TRP A 116 15.81 15.58 0.92
CA TRP A 116 15.25 14.23 0.89
C TRP A 116 14.80 13.73 2.27
N LEU A 117 13.67 13.05 2.28
CA LEU A 117 13.19 12.17 3.34
C LEU A 117 13.17 10.75 2.79
N TYR A 118 13.83 9.82 3.46
CA TYR A 118 13.86 8.40 3.10
C TYR A 118 12.88 7.63 3.98
N LEU A 119 12.19 6.67 3.39
CA LEU A 119 11.25 5.76 4.05
C LEU A 119 11.69 4.33 3.76
N ALA A 120 12.11 3.58 4.78
CA ALA A 120 12.17 2.12 4.73
C ALA A 120 10.83 1.54 5.18
N ALA A 121 10.36 0.50 4.53
CA ALA A 121 9.12 -0.19 4.90
C ALA A 121 9.27 -1.69 4.79
N VAL A 122 8.59 -2.41 5.69
CA VAL A 122 8.51 -3.86 5.76
C VAL A 122 7.05 -4.28 5.57
N MET A 123 6.79 -5.12 4.60
CA MET A 123 5.46 -5.63 4.25
C MET A 123 5.38 -7.13 4.51
N ASP A 124 4.35 -7.58 5.22
CA ASP A 124 3.99 -9.00 5.26
C ASP A 124 3.31 -9.39 3.93
N LEU A 125 3.90 -10.34 3.22
CA LEU A 125 3.39 -10.74 1.89
C LEU A 125 2.08 -11.52 1.95
N PHE A 126 1.71 -12.11 3.07
CA PHE A 126 0.41 -12.76 3.23
C PHE A 126 -0.75 -11.76 3.12
N SER A 127 -0.75 -10.77 3.98
CA SER A 127 -1.83 -9.79 4.09
C SER A 127 -1.56 -8.48 3.32
N ARG A 128 -0.35 -8.32 2.77
CA ARG A 128 0.13 -7.04 2.19
C ARG A 128 0.20 -5.90 3.20
N GLN A 129 0.11 -6.20 4.49
CA GLN A 129 0.18 -5.21 5.56
C GLN A 129 1.59 -4.65 5.71
N ILE A 130 1.69 -3.33 5.87
CA ILE A 130 2.94 -2.70 6.30
C ILE A 130 3.07 -2.91 7.80
N VAL A 131 4.02 -3.74 8.20
CA VAL A 131 4.22 -4.19 9.58
C VAL A 131 5.32 -3.41 10.30
N GLY A 132 6.26 -2.83 9.55
CA GLY A 132 7.31 -1.96 10.08
C GLY A 132 7.69 -0.86 9.12
N TRP A 133 8.16 0.27 9.65
CA TRP A 133 8.68 1.39 8.85
C TRP A 133 9.60 2.27 9.69
N ALA A 134 10.49 2.99 9.02
CA ALA A 134 11.29 4.06 9.60
C ALA A 134 11.47 5.18 8.58
N MET A 135 11.67 6.40 9.06
CA MET A 135 11.94 7.56 8.22
C MET A 135 13.14 8.33 8.74
N ASP A 136 14.02 8.77 7.84
CA ASP A 136 15.22 9.55 8.17
C ASP A 136 15.59 10.49 7.02
N LYS A 137 16.35 11.54 7.34
CA LYS A 137 16.97 12.44 6.34
C LYS A 137 18.15 11.83 5.61
N HIS A 138 18.67 10.69 6.09
CA HIS A 138 19.80 9.95 5.53
C HIS A 138 19.42 8.49 5.23
N MET A 139 19.88 7.99 4.12
CA MET A 139 19.70 6.58 3.72
C MET A 139 20.87 5.71 4.26
N LYS A 140 20.98 5.63 5.61
CA LYS A 140 21.98 4.80 6.29
C LYS A 140 21.39 3.44 6.70
N ASN A 141 22.26 2.49 7.08
CA ASN A 141 21.85 1.15 7.56
C ASN A 141 20.86 1.22 8.74
N LYS A 142 21.01 2.21 9.62
CA LYS A 142 20.09 2.46 10.72
C LYS A 142 18.62 2.56 10.29
N LEU A 143 18.36 3.14 9.13
CA LEU A 143 17.00 3.29 8.60
C LEU A 143 16.31 1.94 8.38
N THR A 144 17.02 0.98 7.76
CA THR A 144 16.48 -0.37 7.52
C THR A 144 16.40 -1.20 8.80
N LEU A 145 17.39 -1.07 9.69
CA LEU A 145 17.40 -1.72 10.99
C LEU A 145 16.24 -1.26 11.88
N ASP A 146 15.95 0.04 11.93
CA ASP A 146 14.83 0.58 12.71
C ASP A 146 13.49 0.07 12.17
N ALA A 147 13.32 0.00 10.83
CA ALA A 147 12.11 -0.54 10.20
C ALA A 147 11.94 -2.04 10.51
N LEU A 148 13.00 -2.83 10.41
CA LEU A 148 13.03 -4.25 10.74
C LEU A 148 12.72 -4.48 12.23
N ALA A 149 13.35 -3.72 13.12
CA ALA A 149 13.12 -3.81 14.56
C ALA A 149 11.65 -3.51 14.91
N MET A 150 11.07 -2.45 14.33
CA MET A 150 9.64 -2.16 14.50
C MET A 150 8.76 -3.34 14.07
N ALA A 151 9.02 -3.92 12.90
CA ALA A 151 8.28 -5.08 12.39
C ALA A 151 8.40 -6.27 13.33
N TYR A 152 9.62 -6.60 13.75
CA TYR A 152 9.90 -7.73 14.64
C TYR A 152 9.17 -7.63 15.99
N TRP A 153 9.29 -6.49 16.66
CA TRP A 153 8.66 -6.31 17.98
C TRP A 153 7.14 -6.24 17.94
N ARG A 154 6.59 -5.74 16.83
CA ARG A 154 5.13 -5.70 16.64
C ARG A 154 4.53 -7.06 16.30
N ARG A 155 5.25 -7.87 15.53
CA ARG A 155 4.71 -9.12 14.96
C ARG A 155 5.20 -10.37 15.69
N LYS A 156 6.38 -10.31 16.31
CA LYS A 156 7.05 -11.43 16.98
C LYS A 156 7.00 -12.70 16.10
N PRO A 157 7.54 -12.66 14.88
CA PRO A 157 7.41 -13.76 13.94
C PRO A 157 8.11 -15.01 14.43
N PRO A 158 7.69 -16.20 13.96
CA PRO A 158 8.43 -17.43 14.24
C PRO A 158 9.82 -17.39 13.59
N LYS A 159 10.76 -18.19 14.11
CA LYS A 159 12.05 -18.40 13.45
C LYS A 159 11.85 -18.98 12.04
N GLY A 160 12.75 -18.63 11.12
CA GLY A 160 12.69 -19.07 9.74
C GLY A 160 11.84 -18.16 8.83
N LEU A 161 11.36 -17.01 9.32
CA LEU A 161 10.76 -15.99 8.46
C LEU A 161 11.74 -15.59 7.36
N LEU A 162 11.29 -15.53 6.10
CA LEU A 162 12.06 -15.07 4.96
C LEU A 162 11.97 -13.54 4.84
N ASP A 163 13.10 -12.84 4.99
CA ASP A 163 13.22 -11.39 4.76
C ASP A 163 13.75 -11.16 3.34
N HIS A 164 12.91 -10.62 2.45
CA HIS A 164 13.24 -10.39 1.05
C HIS A 164 13.42 -8.91 0.75
N SER A 165 14.57 -8.54 0.19
CA SER A 165 14.90 -7.16 -0.14
C SER A 165 15.53 -7.02 -1.53
N ASP A 166 15.73 -5.79 -1.98
CA ASP A 166 16.64 -5.52 -3.10
C ASP A 166 18.11 -5.74 -2.67
N ARG A 167 19.05 -5.56 -3.63
CA ARG A 167 20.50 -5.65 -3.38
C ARG A 167 21.10 -4.32 -2.93
N GLY A 168 20.34 -3.45 -2.30
CA GLY A 168 20.89 -2.21 -1.77
C GLY A 168 21.91 -2.47 -0.65
N SER A 169 22.96 -1.63 -0.57
CA SER A 169 24.00 -1.76 0.46
C SER A 169 23.45 -1.76 1.88
N GLN A 170 22.30 -1.11 2.10
CA GLN A 170 21.63 -1.05 3.39
C GLN A 170 21.10 -2.40 3.88
N TYR A 171 20.73 -3.30 2.95
CA TYR A 171 20.26 -4.65 3.25
C TYR A 171 21.39 -5.68 3.19
N ALA A 172 22.39 -5.46 2.32
CA ALA A 172 23.53 -6.37 2.17
C ALA A 172 24.61 -6.18 3.24
N CYS A 173 24.60 -5.09 4.02
CA CYS A 173 25.61 -4.81 5.03
C CYS A 173 25.63 -5.83 6.17
N TYR A 174 26.78 -5.98 6.79
CA TYR A 174 26.99 -6.97 7.85
C TYR A 174 26.06 -6.75 9.06
N GLU A 175 25.76 -5.51 9.42
CA GLU A 175 24.89 -5.17 10.55
C GLU A 175 23.46 -5.65 10.31
N TYR A 176 22.91 -5.45 9.09
CA TYR A 176 21.57 -5.92 8.75
C TYR A 176 21.50 -7.44 8.73
N GLN A 177 22.50 -8.11 8.10
CA GLN A 177 22.58 -9.56 8.05
C GLN A 177 22.74 -10.19 9.45
N ALA A 178 23.56 -9.59 10.31
CA ALA A 178 23.71 -10.03 11.71
C ALA A 178 22.39 -9.88 12.48
N GLN A 179 21.63 -8.81 12.23
CA GLN A 179 20.32 -8.61 12.86
C GLN A 179 19.30 -9.66 12.40
N LEU A 180 19.27 -10.03 11.12
CA LEU A 180 18.43 -11.13 10.62
C LEU A 180 18.78 -12.45 11.32
N GLN A 181 20.06 -12.79 11.43
CA GLN A 181 20.51 -13.99 12.14
C GLN A 181 20.09 -13.96 13.60
N HIS A 182 20.25 -12.82 14.28
CA HIS A 182 19.83 -12.66 15.67
C HIS A 182 18.33 -12.91 15.87
N TYR A 183 17.51 -12.48 14.92
CA TYR A 183 16.06 -12.71 14.90
C TYR A 183 15.67 -14.12 14.38
N GLY A 184 16.62 -14.91 13.94
CA GLY A 184 16.38 -16.23 13.35
C GLY A 184 15.68 -16.17 12.00
N MET A 185 15.90 -15.11 11.24
CA MET A 185 15.35 -14.88 9.91
C MET A 185 16.28 -15.36 8.80
N ILE A 186 15.74 -15.65 7.65
CA ILE A 186 16.46 -16.08 6.45
C ILE A 186 16.50 -14.90 5.45
N ALA A 187 17.70 -14.52 5.03
CA ALA A 187 17.86 -13.48 4.02
C ALA A 187 17.55 -13.99 2.62
N SER A 188 16.86 -13.18 1.82
CA SER A 188 16.62 -13.38 0.39
C SER A 188 16.75 -12.06 -0.35
N MET A 189 17.43 -12.05 -1.51
CA MET A 189 17.63 -10.82 -2.27
C MET A 189 17.23 -10.97 -3.73
N CYS A 190 16.71 -9.89 -4.31
CA CYS A 190 16.35 -9.82 -5.72
C CYS A 190 17.52 -10.21 -6.64
N ARG A 191 17.23 -10.69 -7.84
CA ARG A 191 18.24 -10.86 -8.90
C ARG A 191 18.75 -9.50 -9.37
N LYS A 192 19.97 -9.45 -9.88
CA LYS A 192 20.58 -8.21 -10.37
C LYS A 192 19.79 -7.63 -11.55
N GLY A 193 19.34 -6.39 -11.41
CA GLY A 193 18.60 -5.68 -12.45
C GLY A 193 17.15 -6.13 -12.66
N ASP A 194 16.63 -7.01 -11.80
CA ASP A 194 15.29 -7.55 -11.93
C ASP A 194 14.34 -6.96 -10.89
N CYS A 195 13.69 -5.87 -11.26
CA CYS A 195 12.76 -5.15 -10.40
C CYS A 195 11.47 -5.95 -10.08
N TRP A 196 11.13 -6.95 -10.88
CA TRP A 196 9.94 -7.79 -10.66
C TRP A 196 10.05 -8.65 -9.41
N ASP A 197 11.26 -8.90 -8.92
CA ASP A 197 11.48 -9.71 -7.75
C ASP A 197 10.94 -9.06 -6.46
N ASN A 198 10.74 -7.71 -6.44
CA ASN A 198 10.14 -6.97 -5.32
C ASN A 198 8.84 -6.23 -5.71
N ALA A 199 8.09 -6.76 -6.67
CA ALA A 199 6.89 -6.14 -7.21
C ALA A 199 5.85 -5.71 -6.16
N PRO A 200 5.61 -6.42 -5.02
CA PRO A 200 4.69 -5.98 -3.98
C PRO A 200 5.08 -4.64 -3.34
N MET A 201 6.37 -4.46 -3.02
CA MET A 201 6.87 -3.20 -2.45
C MET A 201 6.84 -2.05 -3.46
N GLU A 202 7.25 -2.31 -4.72
CA GLU A 202 7.11 -1.32 -5.79
C GLU A 202 5.66 -0.87 -5.99
N ARG A 203 4.71 -1.80 -5.86
CA ARG A 203 3.28 -1.48 -5.95
C ARG A 203 2.81 -0.64 -4.78
N PHE A 204 3.25 -0.94 -3.56
CA PHE A 204 2.96 -0.14 -2.38
C PHE A 204 3.49 1.29 -2.53
N PHE A 205 4.77 1.47 -2.83
CA PHE A 205 5.35 2.80 -3.02
C PHE A 205 4.76 3.55 -4.21
N GLY A 206 4.46 2.85 -5.30
CA GLY A 206 3.75 3.44 -6.43
C GLY A 206 2.34 3.94 -6.05
N SER A 207 1.65 3.23 -5.16
CA SER A 207 0.35 3.65 -4.62
C SER A 207 0.49 4.84 -3.67
N LEU A 208 1.40 4.79 -2.70
CA LEU A 208 1.72 5.92 -1.81
C LEU A 208 2.00 7.19 -2.62
N LYS A 209 2.95 7.11 -3.56
CA LYS A 209 3.35 8.26 -4.40
C LYS A 209 2.18 8.81 -5.21
N SER A 210 1.40 7.95 -5.89
CA SER A 210 0.31 8.41 -6.76
C SER A 210 -0.95 8.85 -6.01
N GLU A 211 -1.27 8.22 -4.90
CA GLU A 211 -2.52 8.47 -4.17
C GLU A 211 -2.38 9.63 -3.16
N ARG A 212 -1.16 9.90 -2.68
CA ARG A 212 -0.90 10.93 -1.65
C ARG A 212 0.12 11.98 -2.09
N LEU A 213 1.32 11.57 -2.49
CA LEU A 213 2.47 12.47 -2.54
C LEU A 213 2.56 13.31 -3.83
N VAL A 214 2.01 12.83 -4.96
CA VAL A 214 2.16 13.48 -6.28
C VAL A 214 1.58 14.89 -6.36
N SER A 215 0.59 15.20 -5.55
CA SER A 215 -0.06 16.52 -5.48
C SER A 215 0.45 17.39 -4.33
N CYS A 216 1.39 16.89 -3.53
CA CYS A 216 1.91 17.60 -2.37
C CYS A 216 3.28 18.23 -2.66
N ARG A 217 3.47 19.44 -2.16
CA ARG A 217 4.78 20.08 -2.02
C ARG A 217 5.03 20.27 -0.54
N PHE A 218 5.95 19.50 0.02
CA PHE A 218 6.22 19.53 1.46
C PHE A 218 7.26 20.61 1.78
N ALA A 219 6.91 21.54 2.66
CA ALA A 219 7.85 22.55 3.16
C ALA A 219 8.90 21.90 4.07
N THR A 220 8.48 20.93 4.90
CA THR A 220 9.35 20.26 5.87
C THR A 220 9.29 18.74 5.73
N ARG A 221 10.34 18.04 6.18
CA ARG A 221 10.33 16.58 6.33
C ARG A 221 9.22 16.12 7.26
N LYS A 222 8.99 16.88 8.34
CA LYS A 222 7.92 16.56 9.30
C LYS A 222 6.53 16.53 8.67
N ALA A 223 6.23 17.47 7.78
CA ALA A 223 4.96 17.48 7.03
C ALA A 223 4.83 16.25 6.12
N ALA A 224 5.92 15.82 5.47
CA ALA A 224 5.93 14.61 4.66
C ALA A 224 5.77 13.34 5.52
N GLU A 225 6.41 13.27 6.70
CA GLU A 225 6.25 12.17 7.66
C GLU A 225 4.80 11.97 8.06
N VAL A 226 4.10 13.05 8.44
CA VAL A 226 2.69 12.98 8.85
C VAL A 226 1.81 12.42 7.73
N GLU A 227 1.98 12.88 6.48
CA GLU A 227 1.19 12.38 5.34
C GLU A 227 1.51 10.92 5.00
N ILE A 228 2.78 10.49 5.16
CA ILE A 228 3.19 9.10 4.97
C ILE A 228 2.57 8.21 6.05
N LEU A 229 2.60 8.62 7.32
CA LEU A 229 1.99 7.88 8.42
C LEU A 229 0.48 7.74 8.25
N ASP A 230 -0.22 8.83 7.90
CA ASP A 230 -1.64 8.79 7.57
C ASP A 230 -1.93 7.80 6.43
N TYR A 231 -1.05 7.77 5.41
CA TYR A 231 -1.21 6.81 4.32
C TYR A 231 -0.98 5.37 4.76
N ILE A 232 0.01 5.07 5.59
CA ILE A 232 0.26 3.71 6.09
C ILE A 232 -0.95 3.21 6.90
N ILE A 233 -1.51 4.06 7.76
CA ILE A 233 -2.74 3.75 8.51
C ILE A 233 -3.90 3.48 7.54
N TYR A 234 -4.16 4.39 6.62
CA TYR A 234 -5.20 4.24 5.60
C TYR A 234 -4.99 2.97 4.76
N TYR A 235 -3.76 2.68 4.33
CA TYR A 235 -3.40 1.51 3.54
C TYR A 235 -3.70 0.22 4.28
N ASN A 236 -3.32 0.13 5.55
CA ASN A 236 -3.50 -1.07 6.35
C ASN A 236 -4.96 -1.31 6.76
N PHE A 237 -5.70 -0.26 7.15
CA PHE A 237 -7.00 -0.41 7.79
C PHE A 237 -8.19 -0.14 6.87
N THR A 238 -8.03 0.64 5.80
CA THR A 238 -9.19 1.14 5.03
C THR A 238 -9.07 0.87 3.54
N ARG A 239 -7.85 0.89 2.99
CA ARG A 239 -7.66 0.84 1.55
C ARG A 239 -7.99 -0.53 0.99
N LEU A 240 -8.99 -0.57 0.07
CA LEU A 240 -9.37 -1.79 -0.63
C LEU A 240 -8.25 -2.29 -1.57
N HIS A 241 -7.86 -3.54 -1.38
CA HIS A 241 -6.79 -4.19 -2.11
C HIS A 241 -7.32 -5.26 -3.08
N SER A 242 -7.09 -5.10 -4.38
CA SER A 242 -7.68 -6.01 -5.38
C SER A 242 -7.17 -7.45 -5.28
N THR A 243 -5.93 -7.67 -4.85
CA THR A 243 -5.36 -9.01 -4.64
C THR A 243 -5.89 -9.69 -3.37
N LEU A 244 -6.51 -8.93 -2.47
CA LEU A 244 -7.13 -9.42 -1.25
C LEU A 244 -8.67 -9.41 -1.34
N GLY A 245 -9.23 -9.64 -2.52
CA GLY A 245 -10.68 -9.64 -2.70
C GLY A 245 -11.36 -8.29 -2.46
N TYR A 246 -10.63 -7.19 -2.52
CA TYR A 246 -11.07 -5.83 -2.17
C TYR A 246 -11.35 -5.65 -0.65
N GLN A 247 -10.63 -6.34 0.18
CA GLN A 247 -10.52 -6.07 1.61
C GLN A 247 -9.30 -5.17 1.89
N SER A 248 -9.27 -4.54 3.05
CA SER A 248 -8.03 -3.94 3.57
C SER A 248 -7.07 -5.03 4.07
N PRO A 249 -5.75 -4.77 4.14
CA PRO A 249 -4.79 -5.72 4.70
C PRO A 249 -5.18 -6.28 6.08
N MET A 250 -5.64 -5.41 6.98
CA MET A 250 -6.06 -5.81 8.33
C MET A 250 -7.35 -6.63 8.34
N GLU A 251 -8.35 -6.27 7.53
CA GLU A 251 -9.59 -7.04 7.42
C GLU A 251 -9.33 -8.43 6.85
N TYR A 252 -8.49 -8.51 5.80
CA TYR A 252 -8.11 -9.78 5.21
C TYR A 252 -7.42 -10.69 6.22
N GLU A 253 -6.40 -10.19 6.92
CA GLU A 253 -5.67 -10.96 7.92
C GLU A 253 -6.58 -11.44 9.05
N LYS A 254 -7.44 -10.57 9.59
CA LYS A 254 -8.43 -10.93 10.61
C LYS A 254 -9.39 -12.02 10.15
N GLU A 255 -9.91 -11.92 8.93
CA GLU A 255 -10.83 -12.92 8.39
C GLU A 255 -10.15 -14.28 8.22
N GLN A 256 -8.89 -14.32 7.74
CA GLN A 256 -8.17 -15.58 7.60
C GLN A 256 -7.88 -16.23 8.97
N PHE A 257 -7.52 -15.46 10.00
CA PHE A 257 -7.37 -16.00 11.36
C PHE A 257 -8.66 -16.61 11.90
N LEU A 258 -9.80 -15.98 11.65
CA LEU A 258 -11.11 -16.53 12.09
C LEU A 258 -11.54 -17.80 11.36
N LYS A 259 -10.97 -18.10 10.19
CA LYS A 259 -11.25 -19.35 9.44
C LYS A 259 -10.43 -20.54 9.94
N VAL A 260 -9.34 -20.29 10.65
CA VAL A 260 -8.40 -21.32 11.13
C VAL A 260 -8.61 -21.60 12.62
N ALA A 261 -9.25 -20.70 13.35
CA ALA A 261 -9.68 -20.89 14.73
C ALA A 261 -11.02 -21.63 14.83
#